data_5f41f73b6d6546f2e9eb5328dd62a2b8
#
_entry.id   5f41f73b6d6546f2e9eb5328dd62a2b8
#
_cell.length_a   1.000
_cell.length_b   1.000
_cell.length_c   1.000
_cell.angle_alpha   90.00
_cell.angle_beta   90.00
_cell.angle_gamma   90.00
#
_symmetry.space_group_name_H-M   'P 1'
#
loop_
_entity.id
_entity.type
_entity.pdbx_description
1 polymer ?
#
loop_
_entity_poly.entity_id
_entity_poly.type
_entity_poly.pdbx_seq_one_letter_code
_entity_poly.pdbx_strand_id
1 'polypeptide(L)'
;MMEVVDGKAVMKDIYLPAGKKPLVLSIDDVNYYNYMLDDGFASRLDVDDQGNVVTIMGGTIIDHGEKVLTVEGGEPTYDGDVMPILDAYVREHPEFSWQGAKGIVAITGYAGAFGYRITDLHLFDEQTQQWMLDKTKAVAQALRSSGWQIACHSYTHNQYWNKKTITMEQEEYDIGRWLGEIAPYVGDTNIFISPFGVSFDGDDERFRYLVDHGFYIYCPVDSYQPCYVKDDYMIQGRINLDGLTMKRYPERVSKHYFDPTPILDPARPE
;
A
#
# COMPACT_ATOMS: atom_id res chain seq x y z
N MET A 1 18.73 -0.66 3.07
CA MET A 1 18.02 -1.04 1.82
C MET A 1 18.32 -2.49 1.54
N MET A 2 17.40 -3.21 0.92
CA MET A 2 17.58 -4.62 0.54
C MET A 2 17.54 -4.76 -0.98
N GLU A 3 18.30 -5.69 -1.49
CA GLU A 3 18.26 -6.18 -2.87
C GLU A 3 18.17 -7.70 -2.84
N VAL A 4 17.50 -8.30 -3.80
CA VAL A 4 17.53 -9.75 -3.99
C VAL A 4 18.52 -10.06 -5.12
N VAL A 5 19.56 -10.81 -4.80
CA VAL A 5 20.59 -11.24 -5.76
C VAL A 5 20.66 -12.77 -5.72
N ASP A 6 20.43 -13.40 -6.86
CA ASP A 6 20.42 -14.86 -6.99
C ASP A 6 19.52 -15.57 -5.96
N GLY A 7 18.32 -15.01 -5.72
CA GLY A 7 17.34 -15.55 -4.75
C GLY A 7 17.70 -15.34 -3.28
N LYS A 8 18.69 -14.49 -2.96
CA LYS A 8 19.11 -14.18 -1.60
C LYS A 8 18.87 -12.72 -1.28
N ALA A 9 18.39 -12.45 -0.06
CA ALA A 9 18.26 -11.10 0.44
C ALA A 9 19.64 -10.54 0.84
N VAL A 10 20.02 -9.43 0.23
CA VAL A 10 21.30 -8.76 0.49
C VAL A 10 21.03 -7.35 1.02
N MET A 11 21.58 -7.02 2.18
CA MET A 11 21.52 -5.66 2.72
C MET A 11 22.48 -4.76 1.95
N LYS A 12 21.98 -3.58 1.60
CA LYS A 12 22.81 -2.48 1.06
C LYS A 12 22.91 -1.37 2.09
N ASP A 13 24.12 -0.87 2.27
CA ASP A 13 24.33 0.36 3.03
C ASP A 13 23.67 1.55 2.32
N ILE A 14 23.06 2.41 3.10
CA ILE A 14 22.59 3.71 2.65
C ILE A 14 23.37 4.81 3.37
N TYR A 15 23.78 5.82 2.63
CA TYR A 15 24.49 6.97 3.20
C TYR A 15 23.51 8.13 3.31
N LEU A 16 23.30 8.59 4.52
CA LEU A 16 22.42 9.71 4.84
C LEU A 16 23.23 10.90 5.35
N PRO A 17 22.77 12.14 5.15
CA PRO A 17 23.36 13.30 5.81
C PRO A 17 23.37 13.14 7.33
N ALA A 18 24.38 13.71 7.99
CA ALA A 18 24.50 13.66 9.45
C ALA A 18 23.21 14.17 10.14
N GLY A 19 22.72 13.41 11.12
CA GLY A 19 21.49 13.74 11.85
C GLY A 19 20.18 13.32 11.18
N LYS A 20 20.21 12.81 9.95
CA LYS A 20 19.02 12.23 9.29
C LYS A 20 18.82 10.78 9.69
N LYS A 21 17.55 10.36 9.80
CA LYS A 21 17.15 8.97 10.01
C LYS A 21 16.35 8.50 8.80
N PRO A 22 16.51 7.24 8.35
CA PRO A 22 15.67 6.71 7.29
C PRO A 22 14.25 6.47 7.82
N LEU A 23 13.27 6.86 7.03
CA LEU A 23 11.85 6.57 7.24
C LEU A 23 11.30 5.98 5.95
N VAL A 24 10.61 4.86 6.06
CA VAL A 24 9.82 4.27 4.96
C VAL A 24 8.35 4.41 5.33
N LEU A 25 7.63 5.21 4.56
CA LEU A 25 6.17 5.31 4.69
C LEU A 25 5.51 4.13 3.96
N SER A 26 4.42 3.62 4.49
CA SER A 26 3.56 2.67 3.78
C SER A 26 2.10 3.00 4.03
N ILE A 27 1.31 2.90 2.98
CA ILE A 27 -0.12 3.16 2.99
C ILE A 27 -0.82 1.87 2.59
N ASP A 28 -1.66 1.34 3.48
CA ASP A 28 -2.40 0.12 3.26
C ASP A 28 -3.76 0.45 2.61
N ASP A 29 -4.37 -0.55 1.94
CA ASP A 29 -5.75 -0.49 1.45
C ASP A 29 -6.01 0.61 0.39
N VAL A 30 -5.05 0.92 -0.47
CA VAL A 30 -5.22 1.93 -1.53
C VAL A 30 -6.08 1.38 -2.68
N ASN A 31 -7.27 0.93 -2.31
CA ASN A 31 -8.28 0.36 -3.20
C ASN A 31 -9.52 1.25 -3.33
N TYR A 32 -9.71 2.22 -2.42
CA TYR A 32 -10.90 3.09 -2.36
C TYR A 32 -12.17 2.25 -2.34
N TYR A 33 -12.40 1.54 -1.23
CA TYR A 33 -13.51 0.62 -1.05
C TYR A 33 -14.88 1.29 -1.14
N ASN A 34 -15.89 0.53 -1.50
CA ASN A 34 -17.25 1.03 -1.65
C ASN A 34 -17.76 1.78 -0.41
N TYR A 35 -17.45 1.28 0.80
CA TYR A 35 -17.89 1.89 2.06
C TYR A 35 -17.19 3.21 2.39
N MET A 36 -16.11 3.56 1.69
CA MET A 36 -15.36 4.81 1.91
C MET A 36 -15.93 5.99 1.07
N LEU A 37 -16.72 5.71 0.02
CA LEU A 37 -17.09 6.70 -0.98
C LEU A 37 -17.96 7.84 -0.42
N ASP A 38 -18.78 7.58 0.61
CA ASP A 38 -19.64 8.58 1.24
C ASP A 38 -18.99 9.27 2.45
N ASP A 39 -17.79 8.84 2.87
CA ASP A 39 -17.11 9.30 4.07
C ASP A 39 -16.10 10.44 3.81
N GLY A 40 -16.14 11.06 2.62
CA GLY A 40 -15.27 12.17 2.25
C GLY A 40 -13.87 11.77 1.77
N PHE A 41 -13.62 10.49 1.56
CA PHE A 41 -12.40 10.00 0.93
C PHE A 41 -12.41 10.29 -0.59
N ALA A 42 -11.22 10.24 -1.19
CA ALA A 42 -11.11 10.18 -2.64
C ALA A 42 -11.81 8.93 -3.19
N SER A 43 -12.28 8.98 -4.42
CA SER A 43 -12.92 7.83 -5.07
C SER A 43 -11.92 6.93 -5.80
N ARG A 44 -10.81 7.50 -6.24
CA ARG A 44 -9.75 6.78 -6.97
C ARG A 44 -8.49 7.64 -7.11
N LEU A 45 -7.40 6.99 -7.45
CA LEU A 45 -6.24 7.68 -8.05
C LEU A 45 -6.44 7.82 -9.56
N ASP A 46 -5.86 8.85 -10.14
CA ASP A 46 -5.74 9.04 -11.57
C ASP A 46 -4.38 9.68 -11.91
N VAL A 47 -4.14 9.92 -13.19
CA VAL A 47 -2.92 10.55 -13.70
C VAL A 47 -3.35 11.78 -14.51
N ASP A 48 -2.75 12.92 -14.23
CA ASP A 48 -2.99 14.15 -14.97
C ASP A 48 -2.25 14.17 -16.33
N ASP A 49 -2.50 15.21 -17.12
CA ASP A 49 -1.87 15.40 -18.44
C ASP A 49 -0.34 15.56 -18.37
N GLN A 50 0.22 15.81 -17.20
CA GLN A 50 1.65 15.95 -16.97
C GLN A 50 2.31 14.64 -16.45
N GLY A 51 1.49 13.59 -16.22
CA GLY A 51 1.94 12.32 -15.72
C GLY A 51 2.06 12.23 -14.19
N ASN A 52 1.54 13.22 -13.44
CA ASN A 52 1.53 13.18 -11.99
C ASN A 52 0.33 12.40 -11.47
N VAL A 53 0.51 11.71 -10.34
CA VAL A 53 -0.58 11.07 -9.62
C VAL A 53 -1.46 12.13 -8.96
N VAL A 54 -2.76 12.01 -9.15
CA VAL A 54 -3.80 12.86 -8.53
C VAL A 54 -4.86 11.96 -7.89
N THR A 55 -5.61 12.52 -6.95
CA THR A 55 -6.85 11.91 -6.44
C THR A 55 -8.06 12.51 -7.10
N ILE A 56 -9.11 11.73 -7.26
CA ILE A 56 -10.41 12.21 -7.74
C ILE A 56 -11.35 12.31 -6.54
N MET A 57 -11.82 13.53 -6.28
CA MET A 57 -12.73 13.84 -5.18
C MET A 57 -14.15 14.10 -5.67
N GLY A 58 -15.14 13.68 -4.88
CA GLY A 58 -16.55 13.86 -5.24
C GLY A 58 -16.96 13.03 -6.45
N GLY A 59 -17.98 13.52 -7.18
CA GLY A 59 -18.60 12.83 -8.30
C GLY A 59 -19.90 12.12 -7.92
N THR A 60 -20.48 11.39 -8.87
CA THR A 60 -21.73 10.66 -8.69
C THR A 60 -21.47 9.18 -8.49
N ILE A 61 -21.94 8.62 -7.38
CA ILE A 61 -21.83 7.19 -7.09
C ILE A 61 -22.82 6.42 -7.96
N ILE A 62 -22.33 5.40 -8.65
CA ILE A 62 -23.11 4.50 -9.50
C ILE A 62 -23.04 3.09 -8.90
N ASP A 63 -24.21 2.50 -8.67
CA ASP A 63 -24.36 1.12 -8.22
C ASP A 63 -24.50 0.19 -9.44
N HIS A 64 -23.55 -0.74 -9.58
CA HIS A 64 -23.54 -1.76 -10.65
C HIS A 64 -24.16 -3.10 -10.20
N GLY A 65 -24.71 -3.15 -8.99
CA GLY A 65 -25.16 -4.40 -8.35
C GLY A 65 -24.01 -5.14 -7.66
N GLU A 66 -24.33 -6.26 -7.03
CA GLU A 66 -23.36 -7.09 -6.29
C GLU A 66 -22.51 -6.32 -5.25
N LYS A 67 -23.01 -5.18 -4.79
CA LYS A 67 -22.30 -4.25 -3.88
C LYS A 67 -21.06 -3.62 -4.51
N VAL A 68 -21.00 -3.51 -5.81
CA VAL A 68 -19.91 -2.87 -6.55
C VAL A 68 -20.32 -1.46 -6.92
N LEU A 69 -19.60 -0.47 -6.39
CA LEU A 69 -19.83 0.94 -6.63
C LEU A 69 -18.64 1.56 -7.39
N THR A 70 -18.95 2.44 -8.32
CA THR A 70 -17.97 3.31 -8.97
C THR A 70 -18.39 4.77 -8.81
N VAL A 71 -17.50 5.70 -9.20
CA VAL A 71 -17.81 7.13 -9.21
C VAL A 71 -17.59 7.67 -10.60
N GLU A 72 -18.62 8.30 -11.16
CA GLU A 72 -18.53 9.07 -12.40
C GLU A 72 -18.21 10.54 -12.12
N GLY A 73 -17.36 11.15 -12.95
CA GLY A 73 -16.90 12.51 -12.75
C GLY A 73 -15.96 12.64 -11.55
N GLY A 74 -16.16 13.72 -10.81
CA GLY A 74 -15.28 14.13 -9.72
C GLY A 74 -14.17 15.07 -10.20
N GLU A 75 -13.54 15.77 -9.24
CA GLU A 75 -12.51 16.77 -9.52
C GLU A 75 -11.14 16.27 -9.11
N PRO A 76 -10.12 16.40 -9.97
CA PRO A 76 -8.76 16.03 -9.62
C PRO A 76 -8.18 17.01 -8.59
N THR A 77 -7.45 16.47 -7.61
CA THR A 77 -6.73 17.26 -6.60
C THR A 77 -5.40 16.61 -6.24
N TYR A 78 -4.45 17.43 -5.76
CA TYR A 78 -3.15 16.97 -5.27
C TYR A 78 -3.09 16.82 -3.75
N ASP A 79 -4.18 17.07 -3.04
CA ASP A 79 -4.25 17.09 -1.57
C ASP A 79 -5.29 16.11 -0.98
N GLY A 80 -5.85 15.24 -1.82
CA GLY A 80 -6.89 14.30 -1.40
C GLY A 80 -6.37 12.99 -0.78
N ASP A 81 -5.08 12.68 -0.89
CA ASP A 81 -4.48 11.48 -0.30
C ASP A 81 -2.95 11.63 -0.16
N VAL A 82 -2.33 10.71 0.58
CA VAL A 82 -0.90 10.72 0.94
C VAL A 82 0.01 10.75 -0.28
N MET A 83 -0.31 10.01 -1.36
CA MET A 83 0.57 9.90 -2.52
C MET A 83 0.79 11.25 -3.23
N PRO A 84 -0.23 11.97 -3.70
CA PRO A 84 -0.02 13.26 -4.34
C PRO A 84 0.50 14.33 -3.37
N ILE A 85 0.09 14.30 -2.08
CA ILE A 85 0.60 15.21 -1.04
C ILE A 85 2.11 15.04 -0.87
N LEU A 86 2.59 13.79 -0.71
CA LEU A 86 4.02 13.53 -0.55
C LEU A 86 4.81 13.83 -1.83
N ASP A 87 4.21 13.57 -3.00
CA ASP A 87 4.82 13.90 -4.29
C ASP A 87 5.04 15.41 -4.43
N ALA A 88 4.06 16.23 -4.03
CA ALA A 88 4.18 17.68 -4.01
C ALA A 88 5.24 18.12 -2.99
N TYR A 89 5.21 17.58 -1.78
CA TYR A 89 6.17 17.91 -0.72
C TYR A 89 7.62 17.59 -1.11
N VAL A 90 7.89 16.41 -1.67
CA VAL A 90 9.23 16.02 -2.11
C VAL A 90 9.70 16.87 -3.28
N ARG A 91 8.81 17.36 -4.14
CA ARG A 91 9.16 18.28 -5.24
C ARG A 91 9.68 19.62 -4.70
N GLU A 92 9.08 20.11 -3.62
CA GLU A 92 9.51 21.34 -2.94
C GLU A 92 10.70 21.12 -1.98
N HIS A 93 10.82 19.91 -1.44
CA HIS A 93 11.80 19.50 -0.45
C HIS A 93 12.55 18.23 -0.87
N PRO A 94 13.36 18.28 -1.94
CA PRO A 94 14.04 17.08 -2.46
C PRO A 94 15.01 16.44 -1.45
N GLU A 95 15.50 17.19 -0.48
CA GLU A 95 16.34 16.69 0.63
C GLU A 95 15.57 15.79 1.62
N PHE A 96 14.25 15.77 1.58
CA PHE A 96 13.41 14.86 2.37
C PHE A 96 13.48 13.43 1.84
N SER A 97 13.66 13.27 0.54
CA SER A 97 13.67 11.97 -0.12
C SER A 97 15.09 11.48 -0.39
N TRP A 98 15.33 10.20 -0.12
CA TRP A 98 16.58 9.56 -0.51
C TRP A 98 16.49 9.12 -1.97
N GLN A 99 17.22 9.82 -2.86
CA GLN A 99 17.28 9.52 -4.30
C GLN A 99 15.89 9.46 -5.00
N GLY A 100 14.94 10.24 -4.55
CA GLY A 100 13.57 10.26 -5.10
C GLY A 100 12.63 9.17 -4.57
N ALA A 101 13.10 8.25 -3.71
CA ALA A 101 12.26 7.25 -3.08
C ALA A 101 11.22 7.91 -2.16
N LYS A 102 9.99 7.41 -2.17
CA LYS A 102 8.88 7.96 -1.37
C LYS A 102 8.35 6.98 -0.34
N GLY A 103 7.65 5.96 -0.79
CA GLY A 103 7.04 5.00 0.12
C GLY A 103 6.51 3.76 -0.59
N ILE A 104 5.64 3.04 0.08
CA ILE A 104 5.05 1.80 -0.38
C ILE A 104 3.53 1.95 -0.36
N VAL A 105 2.88 1.62 -1.47
CA VAL A 105 1.42 1.56 -1.62
C VAL A 105 1.00 0.10 -1.63
N ALA A 106 0.21 -0.31 -0.65
CA ALA A 106 -0.22 -1.70 -0.51
C ALA A 106 -1.65 -1.89 -1.05
N ILE A 107 -1.80 -2.86 -1.94
CA ILE A 107 -3.02 -3.13 -2.68
C ILE A 107 -3.55 -4.50 -2.29
N THR A 108 -4.82 -4.57 -1.89
CA THR A 108 -5.58 -5.81 -1.81
C THR A 108 -6.12 -6.18 -3.20
N GLY A 109 -6.90 -7.27 -3.29
CA GLY A 109 -7.46 -7.70 -4.58
C GLY A 109 -8.97 -7.53 -4.68
N TYR A 110 -9.70 -7.75 -3.59
CA TYR A 110 -11.15 -7.97 -3.62
C TYR A 110 -12.01 -6.78 -4.09
N ALA A 111 -11.46 -5.59 -4.15
CA ALA A 111 -12.14 -4.41 -4.68
C ALA A 111 -11.37 -3.77 -5.86
N GLY A 112 -10.53 -4.54 -6.53
CA GLY A 112 -9.67 -4.03 -7.60
C GLY A 112 -8.46 -3.29 -7.08
N ALA A 113 -8.04 -2.23 -7.77
CA ALA A 113 -6.86 -1.44 -7.40
C ALA A 113 -7.08 0.05 -7.70
N PHE A 114 -6.61 0.93 -6.83
CA PHE A 114 -6.64 2.38 -6.99
C PHE A 114 -8.04 3.00 -7.22
N GLY A 115 -9.11 2.28 -6.87
CA GLY A 115 -10.49 2.67 -7.11
C GLY A 115 -11.11 2.12 -8.41
N TYR A 116 -10.34 1.40 -9.21
CA TYR A 116 -10.81 0.71 -10.42
C TYR A 116 -11.18 -0.75 -10.10
N ARG A 117 -12.42 -1.14 -10.42
CA ARG A 117 -13.01 -2.44 -10.08
C ARG A 117 -12.57 -3.55 -11.05
N ILE A 118 -11.27 -3.71 -11.24
CA ILE A 118 -10.69 -4.64 -12.22
C ILE A 118 -10.95 -6.13 -11.90
N THR A 119 -11.43 -6.44 -10.71
CA THR A 119 -11.83 -7.80 -10.30
C THR A 119 -13.32 -8.10 -10.55
N ASP A 120 -14.08 -7.07 -10.93
CA ASP A 120 -15.53 -7.17 -11.16
C ASP A 120 -15.90 -6.80 -12.61
N LEU A 121 -14.98 -7.01 -13.55
CA LEU A 121 -15.13 -6.60 -14.97
C LEU A 121 -16.39 -7.14 -15.62
N HIS A 122 -16.90 -8.29 -15.16
CA HIS A 122 -18.12 -8.91 -15.70
C HIS A 122 -19.39 -8.04 -15.56
N LEU A 123 -19.36 -7.02 -14.70
CA LEU A 123 -20.46 -6.06 -14.48
C LEU A 123 -20.43 -4.89 -15.48
N PHE A 124 -19.42 -4.77 -16.32
CA PHE A 124 -19.19 -3.61 -17.17
C PHE A 124 -19.14 -4.01 -18.64
N ASP A 125 -19.47 -3.05 -19.52
CA ASP A 125 -19.25 -3.22 -20.97
C ASP A 125 -17.75 -3.24 -21.31
N GLU A 126 -17.40 -3.76 -22.50
CA GLU A 126 -16.02 -3.95 -22.95
C GLU A 126 -15.20 -2.64 -22.95
N GLN A 127 -15.83 -1.52 -23.27
CA GLN A 127 -15.13 -0.23 -23.29
C GLN A 127 -14.76 0.23 -21.88
N THR A 128 -15.67 0.07 -20.94
CA THR A 128 -15.46 0.40 -19.52
C THR A 128 -14.43 -0.55 -18.89
N GLN A 129 -14.48 -1.86 -19.20
CA GLN A 129 -13.47 -2.82 -18.77
C GLN A 129 -12.07 -2.39 -19.21
N GLN A 130 -11.89 -2.12 -20.51
CA GLN A 130 -10.59 -1.72 -21.05
C GLN A 130 -10.10 -0.40 -20.43
N TRP A 131 -10.99 0.58 -20.27
CA TRP A 131 -10.68 1.84 -19.60
C TRP A 131 -10.16 1.64 -18.17
N MET A 132 -10.83 0.79 -17.36
CA MET A 132 -10.38 0.48 -15.99
C MET A 132 -9.00 -0.17 -15.96
N LEU A 133 -8.77 -1.13 -16.85
CA LEU A 133 -7.48 -1.81 -16.96
C LEU A 133 -6.35 -0.85 -17.35
N ASP A 134 -6.59 0.02 -18.33
CA ASP A 134 -5.61 1.00 -18.80
C ASP A 134 -5.31 2.06 -17.73
N LYS A 135 -6.34 2.54 -17.02
CA LYS A 135 -6.18 3.47 -15.90
C LYS A 135 -5.39 2.85 -14.76
N THR A 136 -5.69 1.61 -14.37
CA THR A 136 -4.94 0.90 -13.34
C THR A 136 -3.45 0.81 -13.69
N LYS A 137 -3.12 0.45 -14.93
CA LYS A 137 -1.73 0.41 -15.40
C LYS A 137 -1.06 1.78 -15.39
N ALA A 138 -1.79 2.82 -15.85
CA ALA A 138 -1.25 4.18 -15.89
C ALA A 138 -0.92 4.71 -14.48
N VAL A 139 -1.82 4.51 -13.52
CA VAL A 139 -1.59 4.89 -12.11
C VAL A 139 -0.42 4.11 -11.52
N ALA A 140 -0.35 2.80 -11.72
CA ALA A 140 0.75 1.98 -11.24
C ALA A 140 2.10 2.44 -11.81
N GLN A 141 2.15 2.75 -13.11
CA GLN A 141 3.34 3.27 -13.77
C GLN A 141 3.74 4.65 -13.24
N ALA A 142 2.78 5.56 -13.05
CA ALA A 142 3.03 6.90 -12.51
C ALA A 142 3.59 6.83 -11.08
N LEU A 143 2.99 6.02 -10.21
CA LEU A 143 3.49 5.77 -8.87
C LEU A 143 4.94 5.25 -8.87
N ARG A 144 5.23 4.22 -9.66
CA ARG A 144 6.59 3.66 -9.75
C ARG A 144 7.60 4.67 -10.29
N SER A 145 7.21 5.43 -11.33
CA SER A 145 8.06 6.43 -11.96
C SER A 145 8.36 7.61 -11.03
N SER A 146 7.44 7.93 -10.11
CA SER A 146 7.62 8.99 -9.13
C SER A 146 8.31 8.56 -7.84
N GLY A 147 8.70 7.27 -7.71
CA GLY A 147 9.51 6.76 -6.59
C GLY A 147 8.73 5.97 -5.54
N TRP A 148 7.46 5.63 -5.79
CA TRP A 148 6.67 4.72 -4.97
C TRP A 148 6.94 3.26 -5.35
N GLN A 149 6.84 2.38 -4.36
CA GLN A 149 6.77 0.95 -4.57
C GLN A 149 5.34 0.46 -4.35
N ILE A 150 4.96 -0.63 -5.03
CA ILE A 150 3.65 -1.26 -4.83
C ILE A 150 3.90 -2.58 -4.12
N ALA A 151 3.06 -2.91 -3.14
CA ALA A 151 3.12 -4.12 -2.35
C ALA A 151 1.82 -4.93 -2.46
N CYS A 152 1.93 -6.23 -2.32
CA CYS A 152 0.78 -7.10 -2.08
C CYS A 152 0.29 -6.95 -0.63
N HIS A 153 -1.04 -6.77 -0.47
CA HIS A 153 -1.69 -6.72 0.83
C HIS A 153 -2.75 -7.82 0.99
N SER A 154 -2.45 -9.02 0.51
CA SER A 154 -3.35 -10.13 0.27
C SER A 154 -4.43 -9.83 -0.80
N TYR A 155 -5.18 -10.83 -1.23
CA TYR A 155 -6.33 -10.59 -2.10
C TYR A 155 -7.59 -10.28 -1.29
N THR A 156 -7.92 -11.10 -0.31
CA THR A 156 -9.21 -11.05 0.37
C THR A 156 -9.25 -10.15 1.59
N HIS A 157 -8.11 -9.86 2.22
CA HIS A 157 -8.00 -9.16 3.51
C HIS A 157 -9.00 -9.71 4.56
N ASN A 158 -9.10 -11.03 4.66
CA ASN A 158 -10.13 -11.70 5.44
C ASN A 158 -9.69 -11.94 6.90
N GLN A 159 -10.67 -12.14 7.79
CA GLN A 159 -10.48 -12.34 9.24
C GLN A 159 -9.61 -13.55 9.62
N TYR A 160 -9.45 -14.54 8.75
CA TYR A 160 -8.54 -15.66 9.01
C TYR A 160 -7.05 -15.20 9.03
N TRP A 161 -6.72 -14.13 8.32
CA TRP A 161 -5.42 -13.47 8.47
C TRP A 161 -5.24 -12.94 9.90
N ASN A 162 -6.19 -12.12 10.38
CA ASN A 162 -6.12 -11.50 11.71
C ASN A 162 -5.91 -12.52 12.84
N LYS A 163 -6.60 -13.66 12.77
CA LYS A 163 -6.54 -14.70 13.80
C LYS A 163 -5.36 -15.67 13.63
N LYS A 164 -4.52 -15.49 12.62
CA LYS A 164 -3.48 -16.46 12.20
C LYS A 164 -4.06 -17.87 11.93
N THR A 165 -5.33 -17.93 11.52
CA THR A 165 -6.04 -19.18 11.26
C THR A 165 -6.13 -19.50 9.77
N ILE A 166 -5.51 -18.68 8.92
CA ILE A 166 -5.41 -18.97 7.49
C ILE A 166 -4.73 -20.32 7.27
N THR A 167 -5.41 -21.18 6.49
CA THR A 167 -4.85 -22.47 6.08
C THR A 167 -4.01 -22.30 4.83
N MET A 168 -3.15 -23.27 4.51
CA MET A 168 -2.39 -23.26 3.25
C MET A 168 -3.29 -23.13 2.03
N GLU A 169 -4.41 -23.89 1.96
CA GLU A 169 -5.37 -23.80 0.85
C GLU A 169 -5.95 -22.38 0.69
N GLN A 170 -6.27 -21.71 1.82
CA GLN A 170 -6.76 -20.34 1.80
C GLN A 170 -5.68 -19.35 1.34
N GLU A 171 -4.44 -19.56 1.74
CA GLU A 171 -3.33 -18.70 1.34
C GLU A 171 -2.96 -18.89 -0.13
N GLU A 172 -2.91 -20.14 -0.59
CA GLU A 172 -2.72 -20.46 -2.02
C GLU A 172 -3.80 -19.80 -2.89
N TYR A 173 -5.05 -19.87 -2.46
CA TYR A 173 -6.15 -19.19 -3.13
C TYR A 173 -5.99 -17.67 -3.11
N ASP A 174 -5.68 -17.09 -1.97
CA ASP A 174 -5.58 -15.63 -1.75
C ASP A 174 -4.43 -15.04 -2.57
N ILE A 175 -3.23 -15.58 -2.38
CA ILE A 175 -2.02 -15.11 -3.07
C ILE A 175 -2.07 -15.44 -4.57
N GLY A 176 -2.55 -16.62 -4.93
CA GLY A 176 -2.71 -17.00 -6.34
C GLY A 176 -3.64 -16.06 -7.11
N ARG A 177 -4.74 -15.63 -6.48
CA ARG A 177 -5.64 -14.63 -7.08
C ARG A 177 -4.97 -13.26 -7.19
N TRP A 178 -4.24 -12.80 -6.17
CA TRP A 178 -3.55 -11.52 -6.25
C TRP A 178 -2.52 -11.52 -7.39
N LEU A 179 -1.73 -12.58 -7.50
CA LEU A 179 -0.75 -12.74 -8.57
C LEU A 179 -1.38 -12.85 -9.96
N GLY A 180 -2.57 -13.48 -10.07
CA GLY A 180 -3.26 -13.66 -11.33
C GLY A 180 -4.14 -12.48 -11.77
N GLU A 181 -4.73 -11.75 -10.84
CA GLU A 181 -5.75 -10.75 -11.14
C GLU A 181 -5.30 -9.31 -10.89
N ILE A 182 -4.30 -9.08 -10.02
CA ILE A 182 -3.81 -7.75 -9.66
C ILE A 182 -2.41 -7.48 -10.23
N ALA A 183 -1.46 -8.37 -9.99
CA ALA A 183 -0.08 -8.19 -10.42
C ALA A 183 0.08 -7.86 -11.94
N PRO A 184 -0.71 -8.45 -12.87
CA PRO A 184 -0.60 -8.12 -14.30
C PRO A 184 -0.85 -6.64 -14.64
N TYR A 185 -1.52 -5.91 -13.76
CA TYR A 185 -1.90 -4.51 -13.98
C TYR A 185 -1.08 -3.54 -13.13
N VAL A 186 -0.68 -3.95 -11.91
CA VAL A 186 0.12 -3.08 -11.02
C VAL A 186 1.62 -3.36 -11.12
N GLY A 187 2.02 -4.44 -11.79
CA GLY A 187 3.40 -4.89 -11.94
C GLY A 187 3.88 -5.77 -10.78
N ASP A 188 4.97 -6.48 -11.01
CA ASP A 188 5.57 -7.40 -10.02
C ASP A 188 6.05 -6.65 -8.78
N THR A 189 5.99 -7.35 -7.65
CA THR A 189 6.53 -6.87 -6.37
C THR A 189 7.11 -8.02 -5.56
N ASN A 190 8.12 -7.70 -4.76
CA ASN A 190 8.70 -8.61 -3.78
C ASN A 190 8.33 -8.23 -2.34
N ILE A 191 7.39 -7.31 -2.16
CA ILE A 191 6.96 -6.80 -0.86
C ILE A 191 5.57 -7.34 -0.52
N PHE A 192 5.45 -7.98 0.63
CA PHE A 192 4.19 -8.37 1.23
C PHE A 192 3.96 -7.57 2.51
N ILE A 193 2.92 -6.74 2.51
CA ILE A 193 2.44 -6.07 3.70
C ILE A 193 1.32 -6.93 4.30
N SER A 194 1.56 -7.43 5.50
CA SER A 194 0.68 -8.42 6.12
C SER A 194 -0.66 -7.80 6.54
N PRO A 195 -1.80 -8.37 6.12
CA PRO A 195 -3.11 -7.95 6.59
C PRO A 195 -3.19 -8.00 8.11
N PHE A 196 -3.83 -6.99 8.72
CA PHE A 196 -3.96 -6.85 10.18
C PHE A 196 -2.62 -6.85 10.93
N GLY A 197 -1.50 -6.67 10.23
CA GLY A 197 -0.16 -6.68 10.82
C GLY A 197 0.31 -8.02 11.35
N VAL A 198 -0.27 -9.12 10.89
CA VAL A 198 0.07 -10.48 11.35
C VAL A 198 1.54 -10.80 11.09
N SER A 199 2.18 -11.45 12.05
CA SER A 199 3.54 -11.97 11.92
C SER A 199 3.53 -13.49 11.97
N PHE A 200 4.23 -14.12 11.04
CA PHE A 200 4.56 -15.55 11.05
C PHE A 200 6.02 -15.76 11.39
N ASP A 201 6.34 -16.92 11.94
CA ASP A 201 7.72 -17.34 12.15
C ASP A 201 8.35 -17.72 10.79
N GLY A 202 9.67 -17.56 10.66
CA GLY A 202 10.36 -17.76 9.38
C GLY A 202 10.39 -19.20 8.85
N ASP A 203 10.03 -20.18 9.68
CA ASP A 203 9.85 -21.60 9.36
C ASP A 203 8.39 -22.03 9.24
N ASP A 204 7.44 -21.11 9.46
CA ASP A 204 6.01 -21.34 9.20
C ASP A 204 5.80 -21.62 7.71
N GLU A 205 5.06 -22.68 7.38
CA GLU A 205 4.82 -23.09 5.99
C GLU A 205 4.14 -21.99 5.14
N ARG A 206 3.28 -21.19 5.77
CA ARG A 206 2.60 -20.05 5.14
C ARG A 206 3.58 -18.93 4.80
N PHE A 207 4.48 -18.60 5.72
CA PHE A 207 5.54 -17.64 5.46
C PHE A 207 6.48 -18.12 4.34
N ARG A 208 6.84 -19.41 4.36
CA ARG A 208 7.68 -19.99 3.29
C ARG A 208 7.00 -19.95 1.94
N TYR A 209 5.68 -20.20 1.90
CA TYR A 209 4.91 -20.07 0.66
C TYR A 209 5.01 -18.67 0.05
N LEU A 210 4.90 -17.61 0.85
CA LEU A 210 5.09 -16.23 0.38
C LEU A 210 6.47 -16.00 -0.21
N VAL A 211 7.53 -16.45 0.48
CA VAL A 211 8.92 -16.32 -0.01
C VAL A 211 9.12 -17.09 -1.32
N ASP A 212 8.60 -18.30 -1.41
CA ASP A 212 8.70 -19.15 -2.62
C ASP A 212 7.95 -18.55 -3.84
N HIS A 213 6.97 -17.67 -3.57
CA HIS A 213 6.24 -16.90 -4.59
C HIS A 213 6.82 -15.50 -4.84
N GLY A 214 8.02 -15.21 -4.33
CA GLY A 214 8.77 -13.99 -4.65
C GLY A 214 8.58 -12.85 -3.65
N PHE A 215 7.82 -13.03 -2.58
CA PHE A 215 7.64 -12.01 -1.54
C PHE A 215 8.76 -12.08 -0.49
N TYR A 216 9.92 -11.58 -0.85
CA TYR A 216 11.12 -11.63 -0.01
C TYR A 216 11.15 -10.59 1.11
N ILE A 217 10.31 -9.56 1.05
CA ILE A 217 10.18 -8.50 2.05
C ILE A 217 8.82 -8.63 2.72
N TYR A 218 8.82 -9.07 3.98
CA TYR A 218 7.62 -9.24 4.78
C TYR A 218 7.49 -8.12 5.81
N CYS A 219 6.34 -7.42 5.83
CA CYS A 219 6.14 -6.23 6.64
C CYS A 219 4.94 -6.37 7.60
N PRO A 220 5.11 -7.00 8.77
CA PRO A 220 4.09 -7.07 9.81
C PRO A 220 4.03 -5.76 10.62
N VAL A 221 3.01 -5.59 11.45
CA VAL A 221 2.99 -4.53 12.48
C VAL A 221 3.75 -5.01 13.71
N ASP A 222 4.73 -4.22 14.14
CA ASP A 222 5.51 -4.50 15.34
C ASP A 222 5.93 -3.19 16.03
N SER A 223 5.61 -3.06 17.33
CA SER A 223 5.93 -1.86 18.12
C SER A 223 7.43 -1.65 18.35
N TYR A 224 8.25 -2.66 18.14
CA TYR A 224 9.71 -2.61 18.32
C TYR A 224 10.44 -2.38 17.00
N GLN A 225 9.75 -2.44 15.87
CA GLN A 225 10.31 -2.35 14.53
C GLN A 225 11.52 -3.26 14.30
N PRO A 226 11.41 -4.57 14.50
CA PRO A 226 12.50 -5.45 14.14
C PRO A 226 12.77 -5.32 12.64
N CYS A 227 14.04 -5.20 12.31
CA CYS A 227 14.50 -5.31 10.93
C CYS A 227 15.60 -6.36 10.94
N TYR A 228 15.37 -7.46 10.28
CA TYR A 228 16.39 -8.50 10.12
C TYR A 228 16.31 -9.17 8.76
N VAL A 229 17.45 -9.56 8.27
CA VAL A 229 17.62 -10.26 7.00
C VAL A 229 18.17 -11.65 7.28
N LYS A 230 17.58 -12.63 6.63
CA LYS A 230 18.09 -13.99 6.51
C LYS A 230 18.48 -14.25 5.04
N ASP A 231 18.98 -15.45 4.75
CA ASP A 231 19.56 -15.78 3.45
C ASP A 231 18.63 -15.48 2.25
N ASP A 232 17.32 -15.63 2.44
CA ASP A 232 16.35 -15.52 1.35
C ASP A 232 15.17 -14.56 1.63
N TYR A 233 15.16 -13.89 2.81
CA TYR A 233 14.10 -12.93 3.12
C TYR A 233 14.54 -11.82 4.10
N MET A 234 13.72 -10.79 4.16
CA MET A 234 13.78 -9.71 5.14
C MET A 234 12.43 -9.59 5.85
N ILE A 235 12.46 -9.41 7.16
CA ILE A 235 11.29 -8.93 7.92
C ILE A 235 11.55 -7.49 8.37
N GLN A 236 10.59 -6.61 8.08
CA GLN A 236 10.58 -5.23 8.50
C GLN A 236 9.29 -4.91 9.25
N GLY A 237 9.36 -4.86 10.58
CA GLY A 237 8.25 -4.44 11.41
C GLY A 237 7.85 -2.98 11.14
N ARG A 238 6.55 -2.70 11.22
CA ARG A 238 5.97 -1.37 10.99
C ARG A 238 5.30 -0.84 12.26
N ILE A 239 5.24 0.47 12.39
CA ILE A 239 4.49 1.17 13.44
C ILE A 239 3.35 1.94 12.78
N ASN A 240 2.15 1.83 13.33
CA ASN A 240 1.02 2.62 12.86
C ASN A 240 1.24 4.11 13.14
N LEU A 241 1.15 4.93 12.11
CA LEU A 241 1.19 6.40 12.18
C LEU A 241 -0.21 6.99 12.05
N ASP A 242 -1.18 6.39 12.70
CA ASP A 242 -2.54 6.92 12.78
C ASP A 242 -2.69 7.85 13.99
N GLY A 243 -3.71 8.72 13.94
CA GLY A 243 -3.96 9.69 15.02
C GLY A 243 -4.31 9.04 16.36
N LEU A 244 -4.85 7.81 16.37
CA LEU A 244 -5.14 7.07 17.61
C LEU A 244 -3.84 6.61 18.28
N THR A 245 -2.92 6.02 17.51
CA THR A 245 -1.61 5.59 18.00
C THR A 245 -0.79 6.78 18.46
N MET A 246 -0.76 7.87 17.69
CA MET A 246 -0.05 9.08 18.06
C MET A 246 -0.60 9.72 19.34
N LYS A 247 -1.92 9.66 19.56
CA LYS A 247 -2.57 10.21 20.76
C LYS A 247 -2.37 9.31 21.99
N ARG A 248 -2.57 7.99 21.86
CA ARG A 248 -2.55 7.05 22.99
C ARG A 248 -1.16 6.52 23.35
N TYR A 249 -0.29 6.45 22.36
CA TYR A 249 1.05 5.84 22.47
C TYR A 249 2.13 6.69 21.81
N PRO A 250 2.22 8.01 22.13
CA PRO A 250 3.16 8.92 21.47
C PRO A 250 4.62 8.45 21.56
N GLU A 251 4.97 7.70 22.60
CA GLU A 251 6.32 7.15 22.79
C GLU A 251 6.72 6.13 21.72
N ARG A 252 5.76 5.44 21.10
CA ARG A 252 6.06 4.50 20.00
C ARG A 252 6.57 5.22 18.77
N VAL A 253 6.05 6.42 18.51
CA VAL A 253 6.46 7.26 17.37
C VAL A 253 7.71 8.06 17.73
N SER A 254 7.72 8.74 18.89
CA SER A 254 8.81 9.64 19.28
C SER A 254 10.14 8.92 19.50
N LYS A 255 10.12 7.68 19.94
CA LYS A 255 11.33 6.86 20.12
C LYS A 255 12.09 6.67 18.80
N HIS A 256 11.39 6.56 17.69
CA HIS A 256 12.00 6.19 16.41
C HIS A 256 12.08 7.36 15.42
N TYR A 257 11.09 8.24 15.40
CA TYR A 257 10.92 9.24 14.35
C TYR A 257 10.88 10.67 14.89
N PHE A 258 9.72 11.11 15.37
CA PHE A 258 9.45 12.51 15.77
C PHE A 258 8.44 12.56 16.94
N ASP A 259 8.37 13.69 17.64
CA ASP A 259 7.32 13.94 18.62
C ASP A 259 5.99 14.20 17.89
N PRO A 260 4.97 13.33 18.04
CA PRO A 260 3.69 13.51 17.37
C PRO A 260 2.79 14.56 18.04
N THR A 261 3.07 14.96 19.29
CA THR A 261 2.21 15.85 20.09
C THR A 261 1.89 17.17 19.39
N PRO A 262 2.84 17.92 18.81
CA PRO A 262 2.55 19.22 18.20
C PRO A 262 1.80 19.14 16.86
N ILE A 263 1.71 17.97 16.23
CA ILE A 263 1.04 17.81 14.94
C ILE A 263 -0.37 17.22 15.06
N LEU A 264 -0.77 16.77 16.23
CA LEU A 264 -2.13 16.28 16.46
C LEU A 264 -3.12 17.46 16.48
N ASP A 265 -4.14 17.39 15.63
CA ASP A 265 -5.23 18.33 15.64
C ASP A 265 -6.01 18.21 16.98
N PRO A 266 -6.05 19.28 17.80
CA PRO A 266 -6.77 19.24 19.07
C PRO A 266 -8.30 19.12 18.90
N ALA A 267 -8.84 19.45 17.72
CA ALA A 267 -10.26 19.31 17.40
C ALA A 267 -10.65 17.89 16.96
N ARG A 268 -9.67 17.00 16.75
CA ARG A 268 -9.93 15.61 16.34
C ARG A 268 -10.71 14.88 17.43
N PRO A 269 -11.86 14.26 17.09
CA PRO A 269 -12.66 13.49 18.06
C PRO A 269 -11.85 12.31 18.64
N GLU A 270 -12.26 11.87 19.84
CA GLU A 270 -11.62 10.74 20.55
C GLU A 270 -11.90 9.39 19.92
#